data_2e0f4f8793541745c93929ce45f8f342
#
_entry.id   2e0f4f8793541745c93929ce45f8f342
#
_cell.length_a   1.000
_cell.length_b   1.000
_cell.length_c   1.000
_cell.angle_alpha   90.00
_cell.angle_beta   90.00
_cell.angle_gamma   90.00
#
_symmetry.space_group_name_H-M   'P 1'
#
loop_
_entity.id
_entity.type
_entity.pdbx_description
1 polymer ?
#
loop_
_entity_poly.entity_id
_entity_poly.type
_entity_poly.pdbx_seq_one_letter_code
_entity_poly.pdbx_strand_id
1 'polypeptide(L)'
;MYTKIEDLILMVRFIFFKIHTYVILVTKILFSIPKFDNNSNYFVKMKYGFIIDNRKCIGCHACTTACKSEHDVAVGVNRTYVKQVEKGEFPDTRRIFSVMRCNHCTDAPCVEICPVEALYTREDGIVDFDNNRCIGCKSCMQACPYDALYIDPDNNTAAKCNYCAHRVDVGREPACVSVCPEHAIIAGDMHNPTTEISQLLARQAVKVRKPEKGTNPNLFYIDADDASLVPEATDKSGPSLWSSQARGVGHFAKAAEKMMHTNGDVDLLQMTIDNDIQAAYQRKDSENPNYIDVLTGKARRVYDTPDKGILWGWEVSAYVFTKAIAAGAFLIMFLAMILGHDVSSTAKLWSAGISLTFLALTGLFLVMDLDRPDRFLNVLLRPQWNSWLVKGGYTITVFGLLITIWGVMTFFEIKTGETILVWVTAVFAILLAVYTAFLFAQAKGRDFWQSPTLPLHMLVHSVMAGAAIFVIAALVFGNEDWMSILSTIMIIALLVNLFTLVTELTITHPTTAAKTVVEMITKGRYKNLFWLVTVLIGNIIPLALLLFGSGGFLTVVSGICILIGILITEKIWVEAPQRIPLA
;
A
#
# COMPACT_ATOMS: atom_id res chain seq x y z
N MET A 1 28.05 7.02 -37.38
CA MET A 1 26.77 7.07 -36.68
C MET A 1 26.13 5.65 -36.54
N TYR A 2 26.09 4.83 -37.59
CA TYR A 2 25.53 3.49 -37.57
C TYR A 2 26.26 2.51 -36.60
N THR A 3 27.58 2.53 -36.58
CA THR A 3 28.41 1.67 -35.69
C THR A 3 28.16 1.94 -34.18
N LYS A 4 27.96 3.20 -33.80
CA LYS A 4 27.64 3.54 -32.39
C LYS A 4 26.26 3.07 -31.95
N ILE A 5 25.31 2.90 -32.86
CA ILE A 5 23.95 2.41 -32.54
C ILE A 5 23.98 0.89 -32.37
N GLU A 6 24.75 0.17 -33.19
CA GLU A 6 24.91 -1.29 -33.03
C GLU A 6 25.63 -1.65 -31.71
N ASP A 7 26.68 -0.92 -31.37
CA ASP A 7 27.39 -1.10 -30.08
C ASP A 7 26.45 -0.78 -28.89
N LEU A 8 25.60 0.23 -28.99
CA LEU A 8 24.62 0.59 -27.98
C LEU A 8 23.55 -0.52 -27.80
N ILE A 9 23.05 -1.07 -28.90
CA ILE A 9 22.06 -2.17 -28.90
C ILE A 9 22.66 -3.43 -28.31
N LEU A 10 23.93 -3.75 -28.61
CA LEU A 10 24.64 -4.90 -28.04
C LEU A 10 24.84 -4.73 -26.54
N MET A 11 25.24 -3.53 -26.12
CA MET A 11 25.44 -3.20 -24.70
C MET A 11 24.13 -3.27 -23.90
N VAL A 12 23.03 -2.74 -24.45
CA VAL A 12 21.70 -2.83 -23.84
C VAL A 12 21.24 -4.29 -23.73
N ARG A 13 21.41 -5.11 -24.77
CA ARG A 13 21.10 -6.54 -24.74
C ARG A 13 21.92 -7.29 -23.69
N PHE A 14 23.20 -6.99 -23.56
CA PHE A 14 24.09 -7.64 -22.59
C PHE A 14 23.74 -7.25 -21.16
N ILE A 15 23.38 -5.99 -20.91
CA ILE A 15 22.93 -5.49 -19.60
C ILE A 15 21.58 -6.12 -19.24
N PHE A 16 20.61 -6.15 -20.15
CA PHE A 16 19.31 -6.77 -19.92
C PHE A 16 19.43 -8.28 -19.64
N PHE A 17 20.26 -9.00 -20.38
CA PHE A 17 20.49 -10.43 -20.17
C PHE A 17 21.11 -10.70 -18.79
N LYS A 18 22.12 -9.92 -18.39
CA LYS A 18 22.72 -10.04 -17.06
C LYS A 18 21.74 -9.67 -15.94
N ILE A 19 21.02 -8.57 -16.07
CA ILE A 19 20.03 -8.16 -15.08
C ILE A 19 18.93 -9.22 -14.94
N HIS A 20 18.41 -9.75 -16.05
CA HIS A 20 17.40 -10.80 -16.03
C HIS A 20 17.88 -12.07 -15.31
N THR A 21 19.12 -12.50 -15.59
CA THR A 21 19.72 -13.67 -14.94
C THR A 21 19.95 -13.46 -13.44
N TYR A 22 20.39 -12.26 -13.03
CA TYR A 22 20.58 -11.92 -11.62
C TYR A 22 19.27 -11.73 -10.86
N VAL A 23 18.23 -11.14 -11.47
CA VAL A 23 16.91 -11.01 -10.86
C VAL A 23 16.30 -12.39 -10.62
N ILE A 24 16.43 -13.33 -11.57
CA ILE A 24 15.96 -14.72 -11.38
C ILE A 24 16.77 -15.43 -10.28
N LEU A 25 18.07 -15.21 -10.20
CA LEU A 25 18.91 -15.81 -9.17
C LEU A 25 18.58 -15.28 -7.77
N VAL A 26 18.44 -13.96 -7.63
CA VAL A 26 18.08 -13.29 -6.37
C VAL A 26 16.65 -13.66 -5.93
N THR A 27 15.69 -13.73 -6.87
CA THR A 27 14.33 -14.19 -6.54
C THR A 27 14.34 -15.66 -6.10
N LYS A 28 15.07 -16.54 -6.78
CA LYS A 28 15.20 -17.95 -6.34
C LYS A 28 15.83 -18.07 -4.94
N ILE A 29 16.86 -17.30 -4.62
CA ILE A 29 17.52 -17.31 -3.30
C ILE A 29 16.57 -16.74 -2.22
N LEU A 30 15.84 -15.67 -2.50
CA LEU A 30 14.92 -15.04 -1.56
C LEU A 30 13.64 -15.86 -1.31
N PHE A 31 13.20 -16.67 -2.29
CA PHE A 31 12.00 -17.51 -2.17
C PHE A 31 12.28 -18.97 -1.78
N SER A 32 13.54 -19.39 -1.64
CA SER A 32 13.94 -20.77 -1.32
C SER A 32 14.18 -21.06 0.16
N ILE A 33 13.62 -20.26 1.08
CA ILE A 33 13.62 -20.63 2.50
C ILE A 33 12.47 -21.62 2.72
N PRO A 34 12.76 -22.91 3.01
CA PRO A 34 11.69 -23.87 3.26
C PRO A 34 10.96 -23.48 4.55
N LYS A 35 9.62 -23.45 4.47
CA LYS A 35 8.77 -23.45 5.68
C LYS A 35 9.04 -24.75 6.42
N PHE A 36 9.67 -24.67 7.57
CA PHE A 36 9.74 -25.80 8.49
C PHE A 36 8.33 -26.03 9.06
N ASP A 37 7.68 -27.06 8.54
CA ASP A 37 6.48 -27.64 9.15
C ASP A 37 6.92 -28.47 10.35
N ASN A 38 6.70 -27.95 11.55
CA ASN A 38 6.88 -28.74 12.77
C ASN A 38 5.57 -29.42 13.18
N ASN A 39 5.59 -30.74 13.10
CA ASN A 39 4.80 -31.71 13.83
C ASN A 39 3.30 -31.89 13.56
N SER A 40 3.06 -33.00 12.88
CA SER A 40 1.83 -33.78 12.86
C SER A 40 1.50 -34.40 14.24
N ASN A 41 0.73 -33.68 15.06
CA ASN A 41 -0.15 -34.32 16.03
C ASN A 41 -1.59 -34.11 15.54
N TYR A 42 -2.27 -35.17 15.15
CA TYR A 42 -3.68 -35.22 14.73
C TYR A 42 -4.63 -35.01 15.96
N PHE A 43 -4.48 -33.90 16.66
CA PHE A 43 -5.60 -33.32 17.39
C PHE A 43 -6.34 -32.43 16.40
N VAL A 44 -7.63 -32.71 16.17
CA VAL A 44 -8.48 -31.81 15.38
C VAL A 44 -8.44 -30.45 16.05
N LYS A 45 -7.58 -29.57 15.53
CA LYS A 45 -7.36 -28.24 16.08
C LYS A 45 -8.65 -27.44 15.92
N MET A 46 -9.21 -26.93 17.02
CA MET A 46 -10.39 -26.08 17.02
C MET A 46 -10.21 -24.91 16.03
N LYS A 47 -11.27 -24.60 15.28
CA LYS A 47 -11.22 -23.52 14.29
C LYS A 47 -12.53 -22.72 14.30
N TYR A 48 -12.48 -21.53 14.85
CA TYR A 48 -13.64 -20.65 14.92
C TYR A 48 -13.94 -19.96 13.57
N GLY A 49 -15.22 -19.84 13.27
CA GLY A 49 -15.73 -19.13 12.10
C GLY A 49 -17.09 -18.48 12.35
N PHE A 50 -17.57 -17.74 11.39
CA PHE A 50 -18.90 -17.13 11.39
C PHE A 50 -19.69 -17.54 10.15
N ILE A 51 -21.00 -17.69 10.32
CA ILE A 51 -21.98 -17.70 9.22
C ILE A 51 -22.92 -16.52 9.42
N ILE A 52 -23.21 -15.82 8.33
CA ILE A 52 -24.26 -14.80 8.26
C ILE A 52 -25.36 -15.33 7.35
N ASP A 53 -26.54 -15.58 7.92
CA ASP A 53 -27.73 -15.95 7.16
C ASP A 53 -28.48 -14.68 6.71
N ASN A 54 -28.26 -14.29 5.47
CA ASN A 54 -28.86 -13.07 4.93
C ASN A 54 -30.38 -13.15 4.77
N ARG A 55 -30.96 -14.36 4.78
CA ARG A 55 -32.42 -14.57 4.75
C ARG A 55 -33.09 -14.12 6.04
N LYS A 56 -32.35 -14.20 7.15
CA LYS A 56 -32.81 -13.85 8.51
C LYS A 56 -32.43 -12.43 8.93
N CYS A 57 -31.38 -11.85 8.34
CA CYS A 57 -30.91 -10.54 8.74
C CYS A 57 -31.91 -9.43 8.38
N ILE A 58 -32.38 -8.71 9.40
CA ILE A 58 -33.36 -7.61 9.25
C ILE A 58 -32.70 -6.21 9.26
N GLY A 59 -31.36 -6.13 9.34
CA GLY A 59 -30.65 -4.85 9.30
C GLY A 59 -30.79 -3.98 10.56
N CYS A 60 -31.12 -4.54 11.71
CA CYS A 60 -31.43 -3.80 12.95
C CYS A 60 -30.22 -3.14 13.64
N HIS A 61 -29.00 -3.42 13.22
CA HIS A 61 -27.75 -2.94 13.82
C HIS A 61 -27.48 -3.31 15.30
N ALA A 62 -28.27 -4.18 15.92
CA ALA A 62 -28.04 -4.64 17.30
C ALA A 62 -26.62 -5.21 17.46
N CYS A 63 -26.13 -5.98 16.48
CA CYS A 63 -24.75 -6.51 16.47
C CYS A 63 -23.68 -5.41 16.43
N THR A 64 -23.93 -4.29 15.77
CA THR A 64 -23.02 -3.13 15.72
C THR A 64 -22.95 -2.46 17.09
N THR A 65 -24.10 -2.20 17.71
CA THR A 65 -24.20 -1.54 19.01
C THR A 65 -23.60 -2.39 20.12
N ALA A 66 -23.94 -3.69 20.13
CA ALA A 66 -23.37 -4.62 21.12
C ALA A 66 -21.84 -4.72 21.01
N CYS A 67 -21.31 -4.77 19.78
CA CYS A 67 -19.87 -4.79 19.56
C CYS A 67 -19.19 -3.50 20.05
N LYS A 68 -19.84 -2.33 19.84
CA LYS A 68 -19.33 -1.05 20.35
C LYS A 68 -19.32 -1.02 21.88
N SER A 69 -20.39 -1.44 22.52
CA SER A 69 -20.50 -1.48 23.98
C SER A 69 -19.54 -2.48 24.62
N GLU A 70 -19.38 -3.68 24.01
CA GLU A 70 -18.52 -4.74 24.55
C GLU A 70 -17.02 -4.39 24.48
N HIS A 71 -16.63 -3.57 23.51
CA HIS A 71 -15.22 -3.31 23.21
C HIS A 71 -14.82 -1.83 23.32
N ASP A 72 -15.67 -1.00 23.89
CA ASP A 72 -15.47 0.46 24.00
C ASP A 72 -15.02 1.09 22.67
N VAL A 73 -15.69 0.68 21.57
CA VAL A 73 -15.31 1.15 20.23
C VAL A 73 -15.77 2.59 20.06
N ALA A 74 -14.82 3.48 19.82
CA ALA A 74 -15.04 4.91 19.66
C ALA A 74 -16.13 5.24 18.61
N VAL A 75 -16.74 6.42 18.77
CA VAL A 75 -17.69 6.96 17.79
C VAL A 75 -16.97 7.19 16.45
N GLY A 76 -17.66 6.90 15.35
CA GLY A 76 -17.14 7.11 14.00
C GLY A 76 -16.36 5.92 13.42
N VAL A 77 -16.06 4.88 14.19
CA VAL A 77 -15.42 3.63 13.72
C VAL A 77 -16.23 2.41 14.11
N ASN A 78 -16.09 1.32 13.36
CA ASN A 78 -16.85 0.09 13.59
C ASN A 78 -15.96 -1.15 13.44
N ARG A 79 -16.10 -2.13 14.38
CA ARG A 79 -15.54 -3.48 14.24
C ARG A 79 -16.44 -4.41 13.44
N THR A 80 -17.77 -4.18 13.54
CA THR A 80 -18.79 -4.84 12.75
C THR A 80 -19.89 -3.84 12.43
N TYR A 81 -20.47 -3.94 11.26
CA TYR A 81 -21.58 -3.09 10.81
C TYR A 81 -22.45 -3.85 9.82
N VAL A 82 -23.67 -3.36 9.56
CA VAL A 82 -24.57 -3.96 8.60
C VAL A 82 -24.63 -3.07 7.37
N LYS A 83 -24.05 -3.55 6.26
CA LYS A 83 -24.17 -2.89 4.96
C LYS A 83 -25.59 -3.05 4.44
N GLN A 84 -26.19 -1.96 3.97
CA GLN A 84 -27.53 -1.95 3.40
C GLN A 84 -27.47 -1.53 1.94
N VAL A 85 -28.04 -2.36 1.07
CA VAL A 85 -28.12 -2.12 -0.37
C VAL A 85 -29.56 -2.18 -0.79
N GLU A 86 -30.02 -1.19 -1.56
CA GLU A 86 -31.32 -1.18 -2.21
C GLU A 86 -31.15 -1.54 -3.68
N LYS A 87 -31.90 -2.52 -4.17
CA LYS A 87 -31.83 -3.03 -5.53
C LYS A 87 -33.21 -3.00 -6.17
N GLY A 88 -33.26 -2.61 -7.43
CA GLY A 88 -34.49 -2.47 -8.20
C GLY A 88 -35.04 -1.05 -8.21
N GLU A 89 -36.19 -0.86 -8.90
CA GLU A 89 -36.94 0.41 -9.00
C GLU A 89 -38.30 0.25 -8.38
N PHE A 90 -38.81 1.34 -7.77
CA PHE A 90 -40.18 1.34 -7.24
C PHE A 90 -41.18 1.03 -8.35
N PRO A 91 -42.19 0.12 -8.11
CA PRO A 91 -42.50 -0.53 -6.83
C PRO A 91 -41.70 -1.80 -6.52
N ASP A 92 -40.89 -2.34 -7.45
CA ASP A 92 -40.17 -3.59 -7.32
C ASP A 92 -38.78 -3.38 -6.69
N THR A 93 -38.77 -2.85 -5.46
CA THR A 93 -37.50 -2.63 -4.71
C THR A 93 -37.30 -3.67 -3.63
N ARG A 94 -36.03 -4.10 -3.46
CA ARG A 94 -35.63 -4.99 -2.38
C ARG A 94 -34.48 -4.37 -1.61
N ARG A 95 -34.55 -4.38 -0.28
CA ARG A 95 -33.43 -4.01 0.60
C ARG A 95 -32.70 -5.25 1.06
N ILE A 96 -31.39 -5.26 0.88
CA ILE A 96 -30.48 -6.35 1.18
C ILE A 96 -29.58 -5.92 2.34
N PHE A 97 -29.42 -6.80 3.32
CA PHE A 97 -28.61 -6.58 4.51
C PHE A 97 -27.46 -7.57 4.55
N SER A 98 -26.23 -7.09 4.79
CA SER A 98 -25.06 -7.96 4.96
C SER A 98 -24.18 -7.49 6.10
N VAL A 99 -23.92 -8.36 7.06
CA VAL A 99 -23.07 -8.05 8.20
C VAL A 99 -21.59 -8.12 7.75
N MET A 100 -20.88 -7.01 7.89
CA MET A 100 -19.48 -6.88 7.52
C MET A 100 -18.60 -6.84 8.77
N ARG A 101 -17.50 -7.61 8.73
CA ARG A 101 -16.51 -7.70 9.83
C ARG A 101 -15.21 -8.36 9.39
N CYS A 102 -14.28 -8.56 10.32
CA CYS A 102 -13.10 -9.39 10.09
C CYS A 102 -13.51 -10.83 9.72
N ASN A 103 -12.87 -11.36 8.69
CA ASN A 103 -13.14 -12.71 8.18
C ASN A 103 -12.30 -13.78 8.87
N HIS A 104 -11.45 -13.43 9.83
CA HIS A 104 -10.55 -14.36 10.53
C HIS A 104 -9.87 -15.36 9.60
N CYS A 105 -9.27 -14.82 8.52
CA CYS A 105 -8.67 -15.60 7.44
C CYS A 105 -7.63 -16.59 7.94
N THR A 106 -7.61 -17.80 7.36
CA THR A 106 -6.56 -18.79 7.64
C THR A 106 -5.20 -18.26 7.16
N ASP A 107 -5.17 -17.71 5.93
CA ASP A 107 -3.99 -17.04 5.36
C ASP A 107 -4.19 -15.52 5.46
N ALA A 108 -3.96 -14.99 6.65
CA ALA A 108 -4.27 -13.61 6.98
C ALA A 108 -3.20 -12.62 6.49
N PRO A 109 -3.43 -11.85 5.40
CA PRO A 109 -2.43 -10.93 4.86
C PRO A 109 -2.11 -9.77 5.81
N CYS A 110 -3.03 -9.40 6.69
CA CYS A 110 -2.81 -8.39 7.73
C CYS A 110 -1.83 -8.87 8.82
N VAL A 111 -1.77 -10.18 9.09
CA VAL A 111 -0.77 -10.77 10.00
C VAL A 111 0.58 -10.80 9.32
N GLU A 112 0.64 -11.26 8.06
CA GLU A 112 1.89 -11.39 7.30
C GLU A 112 2.60 -10.05 7.10
N ILE A 113 1.86 -8.98 6.79
CA ILE A 113 2.44 -7.65 6.53
C ILE A 113 2.81 -6.90 7.81
N CYS A 114 2.29 -7.28 8.98
CA CYS A 114 2.52 -6.55 10.23
C CYS A 114 4.00 -6.58 10.63
N PRO A 115 4.70 -5.44 10.72
CA PRO A 115 6.14 -5.45 10.96
C PRO A 115 6.56 -5.83 12.39
N VAL A 116 5.65 -5.73 13.36
CA VAL A 116 5.93 -5.85 14.81
C VAL A 116 5.11 -6.95 15.49
N GLU A 117 4.53 -7.86 14.72
CA GLU A 117 3.65 -8.93 15.23
C GLU A 117 2.51 -8.41 16.14
N ALA A 118 2.03 -7.20 15.87
CA ALA A 118 0.88 -6.66 16.57
C ALA A 118 -0.41 -7.36 16.14
N LEU A 119 -0.45 -7.96 14.96
CA LEU A 119 -1.51 -8.84 14.48
C LEU A 119 -0.97 -10.27 14.43
N TYR A 120 -1.71 -11.21 14.96
CA TYR A 120 -1.32 -12.62 15.04
C TYR A 120 -2.52 -13.55 14.93
N THR A 121 -2.29 -14.79 14.53
CA THR A 121 -3.32 -15.83 14.50
C THR A 121 -3.15 -16.72 15.72
N ARG A 122 -4.21 -16.86 16.49
CA ARG A 122 -4.28 -17.77 17.66
C ARG A 122 -4.37 -19.22 17.18
N GLU A 123 -4.15 -20.15 18.11
CA GLU A 123 -4.24 -21.58 17.83
C GLU A 123 -5.62 -22.05 17.38
N ASP A 124 -6.67 -21.39 17.85
CA ASP A 124 -8.07 -21.62 17.50
C ASP A 124 -8.52 -20.96 16.20
N GLY A 125 -7.60 -20.40 15.42
CA GLY A 125 -7.85 -19.74 14.15
C GLY A 125 -8.35 -18.29 14.26
N ILE A 126 -8.57 -17.76 15.44
CA ILE A 126 -8.92 -16.36 15.64
C ILE A 126 -7.72 -15.48 15.28
N VAL A 127 -7.90 -14.54 14.36
CA VAL A 127 -6.91 -13.48 14.14
C VAL A 127 -7.14 -12.39 15.18
N ASP A 128 -6.17 -12.15 16.03
CA ASP A 128 -6.24 -11.20 17.14
C ASP A 128 -5.20 -10.08 16.99
N PHE A 129 -5.16 -9.12 17.92
CA PHE A 129 -4.25 -7.98 17.86
C PHE A 129 -3.83 -7.50 19.26
N ASP A 130 -2.61 -6.95 19.32
CA ASP A 130 -2.02 -6.33 20.51
C ASP A 130 -1.74 -4.84 20.24
N ASN A 131 -2.52 -3.96 20.88
CA ASN A 131 -2.38 -2.51 20.76
C ASN A 131 -1.02 -1.99 21.29
N ASN A 132 -0.38 -2.70 22.23
CA ASN A 132 0.88 -2.28 22.84
C ASN A 132 2.06 -2.45 21.87
N ARG A 133 1.97 -3.39 20.93
CA ARG A 133 2.99 -3.61 19.89
C ARG A 133 2.79 -2.73 18.68
N CYS A 134 1.56 -2.30 18.39
CA CYS A 134 1.22 -1.58 17.17
C CYS A 134 1.93 -0.23 17.08
N ILE A 135 2.53 0.06 15.91
CA ILE A 135 3.21 1.32 15.58
C ILE A 135 2.34 2.28 14.74
N GLY A 136 1.12 1.88 14.38
CA GLY A 136 0.20 2.70 13.57
C GLY A 136 0.62 2.91 12.10
N CYS A 137 1.38 1.98 11.50
CA CYS A 137 1.85 2.10 10.10
C CYS A 137 0.78 1.84 9.02
N LYS A 138 -0.44 1.49 9.39
CA LYS A 138 -1.60 1.27 8.49
C LYS A 138 -1.41 0.18 7.42
N SER A 139 -0.27 -0.51 7.36
CA SER A 139 0.00 -1.56 6.36
C SER A 139 -1.04 -2.68 6.37
N CYS A 140 -1.51 -3.09 7.54
CA CYS A 140 -2.55 -4.11 7.68
C CYS A 140 -3.89 -3.71 7.06
N MET A 141 -4.21 -2.40 7.04
CA MET A 141 -5.42 -1.87 6.42
C MET A 141 -5.32 -1.91 4.89
N GLN A 142 -4.13 -1.73 4.33
CA GLN A 142 -3.89 -1.90 2.89
C GLN A 142 -3.87 -3.38 2.47
N ALA A 143 -3.41 -4.26 3.36
CA ALA A 143 -3.36 -5.69 3.09
C ALA A 143 -4.73 -6.37 3.17
N CYS A 144 -5.65 -5.87 4.00
CA CYS A 144 -6.97 -6.47 4.18
C CYS A 144 -7.89 -6.20 2.98
N PRO A 145 -8.31 -7.23 2.20
CA PRO A 145 -9.21 -7.02 1.07
C PRO A 145 -10.67 -6.78 1.49
N TYR A 146 -10.99 -6.89 2.77
CA TYR A 146 -12.35 -6.82 3.32
C TYR A 146 -12.66 -5.52 4.05
N ASP A 147 -11.71 -4.60 4.13
CA ASP A 147 -11.81 -3.35 4.87
C ASP A 147 -12.15 -3.50 6.37
N ALA A 148 -11.69 -4.60 6.99
CA ALA A 148 -12.11 -5.00 8.32
C ALA A 148 -11.31 -4.35 9.46
N LEU A 149 -10.23 -3.60 9.17
CA LEU A 149 -9.40 -2.91 10.16
C LEU A 149 -9.68 -1.41 10.15
N TYR A 150 -9.49 -0.77 11.29
CA TYR A 150 -9.54 0.67 11.46
C TYR A 150 -8.43 1.13 12.42
N ILE A 151 -8.13 2.42 12.43
CA ILE A 151 -7.30 3.02 13.48
C ILE A 151 -8.22 3.45 14.61
N ASP A 152 -7.93 2.94 15.80
CA ASP A 152 -8.61 3.34 17.03
C ASP A 152 -8.20 4.78 17.36
N PRO A 153 -9.14 5.74 17.40
CA PRO A 153 -8.82 7.14 17.64
C PRO A 153 -8.30 7.42 19.05
N ASP A 154 -8.63 6.57 20.02
CA ASP A 154 -8.19 6.75 21.41
C ASP A 154 -6.75 6.28 21.61
N ASN A 155 -6.37 5.18 20.94
CA ASN A 155 -5.06 4.54 21.09
C ASN A 155 -4.10 4.84 19.93
N ASN A 156 -4.58 5.36 18.79
CA ASN A 156 -3.83 5.55 17.54
C ASN A 156 -3.17 4.24 17.05
N THR A 157 -3.88 3.13 17.21
CA THR A 157 -3.42 1.78 16.84
C THR A 157 -4.47 1.07 16.00
N ALA A 158 -4.03 0.12 15.17
CA ALA A 158 -4.95 -0.68 14.37
C ALA A 158 -5.79 -1.60 15.26
N ALA A 159 -7.10 -1.61 15.01
CA ALA A 159 -8.04 -2.48 15.70
C ALA A 159 -9.02 -3.13 14.71
N LYS A 160 -9.68 -4.20 15.12
CA LYS A 160 -10.64 -4.97 14.31
C LYS A 160 -11.49 -5.87 15.17
N CYS A 161 -12.45 -6.59 14.60
CA CYS A 161 -13.11 -7.71 15.28
C CYS A 161 -12.07 -8.77 15.69
N ASN A 162 -12.04 -9.12 16.97
CA ASN A 162 -11.20 -10.18 17.54
C ASN A 162 -12.02 -11.40 18.00
N TYR A 163 -13.20 -11.62 17.39
CA TYR A 163 -14.11 -12.71 17.72
C TYR A 163 -14.66 -12.66 19.17
N CYS A 164 -14.53 -11.54 19.87
CA CYS A 164 -14.75 -11.41 21.32
C CYS A 164 -13.97 -12.49 22.11
N ALA A 165 -12.66 -12.62 21.84
CA ALA A 165 -11.82 -13.68 22.41
C ALA A 165 -11.99 -13.82 23.92
N HIS A 166 -12.06 -12.69 24.67
CA HIS A 166 -12.27 -12.67 26.11
C HIS A 166 -13.58 -13.33 26.57
N ARG A 167 -14.63 -13.36 25.72
CA ARG A 167 -15.89 -14.06 26.01
C ARG A 167 -15.79 -15.54 25.63
N VAL A 168 -15.21 -15.80 24.46
CA VAL A 168 -15.09 -17.17 23.93
C VAL A 168 -14.17 -18.02 24.82
N ASP A 169 -13.10 -17.43 25.35
CA ASP A 169 -12.16 -18.08 26.27
C ASP A 169 -12.82 -18.54 27.58
N VAL A 170 -13.97 -17.96 27.94
CA VAL A 170 -14.78 -18.39 29.13
C VAL A 170 -16.06 -19.12 28.70
N GLY A 171 -16.14 -19.61 27.46
CA GLY A 171 -17.25 -20.42 26.97
C GLY A 171 -18.51 -19.62 26.62
N ARG A 172 -18.43 -18.30 26.48
CA ARG A 172 -19.56 -17.45 26.07
C ARG A 172 -19.50 -17.13 24.58
N GLU A 173 -20.66 -16.93 23.98
CA GLU A 173 -20.76 -16.49 22.60
C GLU A 173 -20.27 -15.03 22.43
N PRO A 174 -19.78 -14.67 21.20
CA PRO A 174 -19.50 -13.27 20.86
C PRO A 174 -20.73 -12.38 21.09
N ALA A 175 -20.54 -11.16 21.59
CA ALA A 175 -21.63 -10.24 21.94
C ALA A 175 -22.63 -10.01 20.79
N CYS A 176 -22.11 -9.91 19.55
CA CYS A 176 -22.95 -9.73 18.35
C CYS A 176 -23.83 -10.95 18.00
N VAL A 177 -23.44 -12.14 18.43
CA VAL A 177 -24.25 -13.38 18.27
C VAL A 177 -25.36 -13.38 19.30
N SER A 178 -25.03 -13.18 20.57
CA SER A 178 -25.98 -13.20 21.68
C SER A 178 -27.13 -12.20 21.57
N VAL A 179 -26.89 -11.04 20.89
CA VAL A 179 -27.93 -9.98 20.75
C VAL A 179 -28.71 -10.07 19.45
N CYS A 180 -28.39 -11.00 18.55
CA CYS A 180 -29.05 -11.06 17.24
C CYS A 180 -30.49 -11.62 17.38
N PRO A 181 -31.55 -10.81 17.21
CA PRO A 181 -32.92 -11.25 17.49
C PRO A 181 -33.39 -12.36 16.55
N GLU A 182 -32.90 -12.37 15.30
CA GLU A 182 -33.29 -13.35 14.29
C GLU A 182 -32.27 -14.51 14.18
N HIS A 183 -31.30 -14.60 15.09
CA HIS A 183 -30.25 -15.60 15.00
C HIS A 183 -29.62 -15.70 13.60
N ALA A 184 -29.41 -14.52 12.97
CA ALA A 184 -28.82 -14.42 11.64
C ALA A 184 -27.28 -14.52 11.66
N ILE A 185 -26.65 -14.37 12.83
CA ILE A 185 -25.21 -14.47 13.03
C ILE A 185 -24.93 -15.73 13.84
N ILE A 186 -24.28 -16.71 13.23
CA ILE A 186 -23.92 -17.98 13.85
C ILE A 186 -22.40 -18.01 14.01
N ALA A 187 -21.94 -18.43 15.19
CA ALA A 187 -20.51 -18.54 15.51
C ALA A 187 -20.23 -19.91 16.16
N GLY A 188 -19.02 -20.43 16.00
CA GLY A 188 -18.63 -21.67 16.63
C GLY A 188 -17.39 -22.31 16.02
N ASP A 189 -17.04 -23.48 16.54
CA ASP A 189 -15.96 -24.30 16.01
C ASP A 189 -16.43 -25.07 14.77
N MET A 190 -15.82 -24.77 13.63
CA MET A 190 -16.14 -25.38 12.34
C MET A 190 -15.65 -26.84 12.22
N HIS A 191 -14.70 -27.26 13.06
CA HIS A 191 -14.17 -28.60 13.05
C HIS A 191 -14.95 -29.58 13.97
N ASN A 192 -15.75 -29.04 14.90
CA ASN A 192 -16.60 -29.86 15.75
C ASN A 192 -17.95 -30.13 15.05
N PRO A 193 -18.26 -31.40 14.66
CA PRO A 193 -19.47 -31.73 13.90
C PRO A 193 -20.76 -31.52 14.67
N THR A 194 -20.69 -31.34 16.00
CA THR A 194 -21.87 -31.12 16.86
C THR A 194 -22.30 -29.65 16.89
N THR A 195 -21.46 -28.72 16.44
CA THR A 195 -21.79 -27.30 16.44
C THR A 195 -22.73 -26.95 15.30
N GLU A 196 -23.60 -25.96 15.55
CA GLU A 196 -24.53 -25.45 14.53
C GLU A 196 -23.80 -24.96 13.27
N ILE A 197 -22.68 -24.25 13.44
CA ILE A 197 -21.90 -23.74 12.30
C ILE A 197 -21.39 -24.87 11.40
N SER A 198 -20.86 -25.95 11.98
CA SER A 198 -20.37 -27.11 11.21
C SER A 198 -21.50 -27.80 10.45
N GLN A 199 -22.67 -27.95 11.08
CA GLN A 199 -23.84 -28.54 10.45
C GLN A 199 -24.41 -27.67 9.33
N LEU A 200 -24.41 -26.36 9.47
CA LEU A 200 -24.85 -25.44 8.44
C LEU A 200 -23.88 -25.44 7.25
N LEU A 201 -22.58 -25.43 7.50
CA LEU A 201 -21.55 -25.52 6.42
C LEU A 201 -21.68 -26.83 5.62
N ALA A 202 -22.09 -27.93 6.26
CA ALA A 202 -22.31 -29.19 5.58
C ALA A 202 -23.62 -29.25 4.76
N ARG A 203 -24.63 -28.45 5.11
CA ARG A 203 -25.99 -28.57 4.53
C ARG A 203 -26.41 -27.42 3.64
N GLN A 204 -25.78 -26.25 3.78
CA GLN A 204 -26.19 -25.03 3.07
C GLN A 204 -25.13 -24.63 2.05
N ALA A 205 -25.57 -24.10 0.92
CA ALA A 205 -24.67 -23.41 -0.01
C ALA A 205 -24.25 -22.08 0.60
N VAL A 206 -22.95 -21.88 0.75
CA VAL A 206 -22.37 -20.67 1.32
C VAL A 206 -21.51 -19.94 0.31
N LYS A 207 -21.47 -18.60 0.41
CA LYS A 207 -20.57 -17.74 -0.34
C LYS A 207 -19.51 -17.16 0.60
N VAL A 208 -18.34 -16.84 0.07
CA VAL A 208 -17.31 -16.05 0.73
C VAL A 208 -17.02 -14.79 -0.08
N ARG A 209 -16.52 -13.75 0.56
CA ARG A 209 -16.10 -12.52 -0.13
C ARG A 209 -14.70 -12.72 -0.73
N LYS A 210 -14.51 -12.24 -1.97
CA LYS A 210 -13.21 -12.16 -2.65
C LYS A 210 -12.36 -13.45 -2.56
N PRO A 211 -12.88 -14.61 -2.99
CA PRO A 211 -12.15 -15.87 -2.95
C PRO A 211 -10.85 -15.84 -3.78
N GLU A 212 -10.82 -15.01 -4.83
CA GLU A 212 -9.66 -14.78 -5.71
C GLU A 212 -8.42 -14.23 -4.97
N LYS A 213 -8.60 -13.68 -3.76
CA LYS A 213 -7.49 -13.17 -2.94
C LYS A 213 -6.71 -14.27 -2.21
N GLY A 214 -7.19 -15.50 -2.23
CA GLY A 214 -6.52 -16.66 -1.62
C GLY A 214 -6.27 -16.52 -0.12
N THR A 215 -7.12 -15.77 0.60
CA THR A 215 -6.97 -15.54 2.04
C THR A 215 -7.64 -16.60 2.91
N ASN A 216 -8.39 -17.53 2.31
CA ASN A 216 -9.14 -18.58 2.99
C ASN A 216 -9.97 -18.03 4.19
N PRO A 217 -11.02 -17.21 3.91
CA PRO A 217 -11.81 -16.57 4.94
C PRO A 217 -12.66 -17.59 5.73
N ASN A 218 -12.80 -17.35 7.04
CA ASN A 218 -13.66 -18.13 7.93
C ASN A 218 -14.97 -17.38 8.27
N LEU A 219 -15.42 -16.51 7.39
CA LEU A 219 -16.72 -15.86 7.41
C LEU A 219 -17.48 -16.24 6.14
N PHE A 220 -18.64 -16.84 6.32
CA PHE A 220 -19.48 -17.37 5.25
C PHE A 220 -20.83 -16.67 5.24
N TYR A 221 -21.45 -16.63 4.05
CA TYR A 221 -22.75 -16.01 3.85
C TYR A 221 -23.71 -17.02 3.20
N ILE A 222 -24.90 -17.19 3.79
CA ILE A 222 -25.99 -17.94 3.20
C ILE A 222 -26.90 -16.96 2.47
N ASP A 223 -27.26 -17.28 1.22
CA ASP A 223 -28.16 -16.50 0.35
C ASP A 223 -27.78 -15.01 0.23
N ALA A 224 -26.50 -14.72 0.10
CA ALA A 224 -26.03 -13.35 -0.09
C ALA A 224 -26.10 -12.92 -1.56
N ASP A 225 -26.60 -11.71 -1.79
CA ASP A 225 -26.59 -11.06 -3.08
C ASP A 225 -25.22 -10.40 -3.35
N ASP A 226 -24.71 -10.56 -4.57
CA ASP A 226 -23.41 -10.00 -4.96
C ASP A 226 -23.37 -8.47 -4.89
N ALA A 227 -24.52 -7.79 -5.05
CA ALA A 227 -24.64 -6.34 -4.83
C ALA A 227 -24.19 -5.91 -3.43
N SER A 228 -24.29 -6.78 -2.42
CA SER A 228 -23.83 -6.49 -1.05
C SER A 228 -22.39 -6.94 -0.78
N LEU A 229 -21.92 -7.99 -1.47
CA LEU A 229 -20.61 -8.60 -1.20
C LEU A 229 -19.47 -8.00 -2.03
N VAL A 230 -19.77 -7.54 -3.26
CA VAL A 230 -18.81 -6.97 -4.20
C VAL A 230 -18.78 -5.45 -4.02
N PRO A 231 -17.65 -4.84 -3.65
CA PRO A 231 -17.57 -3.40 -3.36
C PRO A 231 -17.90 -2.52 -4.56
N GLU A 232 -17.52 -2.96 -5.75
CA GLU A 232 -17.70 -2.24 -7.01
C GLU A 232 -19.12 -2.36 -7.56
N ALA A 233 -19.94 -3.23 -6.99
CA ALA A 233 -21.30 -3.51 -7.47
C ALA A 233 -22.34 -2.44 -7.11
N THR A 234 -22.00 -1.52 -6.24
CA THR A 234 -22.91 -0.45 -5.80
C THR A 234 -22.16 0.85 -5.57
N ASP A 235 -22.78 1.96 -5.92
CA ASP A 235 -22.28 3.28 -5.56
C ASP A 235 -22.27 3.49 -4.05
N LYS A 236 -21.29 4.23 -3.55
CA LYS A 236 -21.32 4.67 -2.16
C LYS A 236 -22.51 5.58 -1.91
N SER A 237 -23.16 5.39 -0.76
CA SER A 237 -24.18 6.32 -0.28
C SER A 237 -23.62 7.75 -0.22
N GLY A 238 -24.48 8.74 -0.39
CA GLY A 238 -24.15 10.15 -0.23
C GLY A 238 -23.46 10.50 1.09
N PRO A 239 -23.26 11.77 1.39
CA PRO A 239 -22.58 12.20 2.60
C PRO A 239 -23.22 11.58 3.85
N SER A 240 -22.41 11.01 4.71
CA SER A 240 -22.82 10.44 6.00
C SER A 240 -22.20 11.23 7.14
N LEU A 241 -22.81 11.20 8.31
CA LEU A 241 -22.30 11.86 9.53
C LEU A 241 -21.00 11.23 10.07
N TRP A 242 -20.40 10.30 9.35
CA TRP A 242 -19.17 9.63 9.74
C TRP A 242 -17.93 10.41 9.31
N SER A 243 -16.97 10.55 10.19
CA SER A 243 -15.71 11.19 9.89
C SER A 243 -14.74 10.28 9.11
N SER A 244 -13.93 10.86 8.23
CA SER A 244 -12.91 10.14 7.47
C SER A 244 -11.75 9.69 8.37
N GLN A 245 -11.35 8.42 8.28
CA GLN A 245 -10.19 7.89 9.03
C GLN A 245 -8.84 8.41 8.55
N ALA A 246 -8.74 8.89 7.31
CA ALA A 246 -7.51 9.47 6.78
C ALA A 246 -7.07 10.72 7.57
N ARG A 247 -8.01 11.41 8.21
CA ARG A 247 -7.75 12.60 9.02
C ARG A 247 -7.81 12.34 10.53
N GLY A 248 -7.88 11.07 10.95
CA GLY A 248 -8.05 10.67 12.34
C GLY A 248 -9.46 10.95 12.86
N VAL A 249 -10.27 9.91 13.02
CA VAL A 249 -11.67 10.02 13.50
C VAL A 249 -11.73 10.73 14.86
N GLY A 250 -10.73 10.52 15.73
CA GLY A 250 -10.63 11.18 17.02
C GLY A 250 -10.38 12.70 16.97
N HIS A 251 -9.87 13.23 15.86
CA HIS A 251 -9.66 14.66 15.73
C HIS A 251 -10.97 15.45 15.69
N PHE A 252 -12.00 14.95 15.02
CA PHE A 252 -13.31 15.60 14.99
C PHE A 252 -14.03 15.48 16.32
N ALA A 253 -14.01 14.31 16.97
CA ALA A 253 -14.60 14.13 18.28
C ALA A 253 -13.90 15.02 19.32
N LYS A 254 -12.57 15.06 19.34
CA LYS A 254 -11.78 15.94 20.24
C LYS A 254 -11.93 17.42 19.89
N ALA A 255 -12.02 17.79 18.60
CA ALA A 255 -12.28 19.16 18.19
C ALA A 255 -13.70 19.61 18.58
N ALA A 256 -14.70 18.76 18.41
CA ALA A 256 -16.07 18.99 18.83
C ALA A 256 -16.19 19.11 20.36
N GLU A 257 -15.53 18.23 21.10
CA GLU A 257 -15.46 18.28 22.57
C GLU A 257 -14.77 19.57 23.05
N LYS A 258 -13.67 19.95 22.44
CA LYS A 258 -12.97 21.20 22.73
C LYS A 258 -13.80 22.44 22.39
N MET A 259 -14.60 22.40 21.32
CA MET A 259 -15.52 23.49 20.95
C MET A 259 -16.73 23.57 21.88
N MET A 260 -17.26 22.45 22.37
CA MET A 260 -18.32 22.44 23.37
C MET A 260 -17.88 23.07 24.71
N HIS A 261 -16.60 23.01 25.03
CA HIS A 261 -16.02 23.64 26.23
C HIS A 261 -15.60 25.12 26.04
N THR A 262 -15.54 25.61 24.81
CA THR A 262 -15.31 27.03 24.51
C THR A 262 -16.65 27.66 24.11
N ASN A 263 -17.30 28.30 25.05
CA ASN A 263 -18.62 29.01 24.96
C ASN A 263 -18.87 29.76 23.62
N GLY A 264 -18.91 29.07 22.50
CA GLY A 264 -19.24 29.64 21.19
C GLY A 264 -20.38 28.88 20.55
N ASP A 265 -21.38 29.59 20.06
CA ASP A 265 -22.46 29.06 19.20
C ASP A 265 -21.89 28.53 17.87
N VAL A 266 -21.18 27.42 17.92
CA VAL A 266 -20.71 26.73 16.71
C VAL A 266 -21.70 25.61 16.41
N ASP A 267 -22.39 25.70 15.29
CA ASP A 267 -23.25 24.63 14.80
C ASP A 267 -22.37 23.48 14.30
N LEU A 268 -22.09 22.53 15.22
CA LEU A 268 -21.31 21.33 14.94
C LEU A 268 -21.95 20.47 13.87
N LEU A 269 -23.29 20.48 13.77
CA LEU A 269 -24.01 19.74 12.74
C LEU A 269 -23.74 20.36 11.36
N GLN A 270 -23.76 21.69 11.26
CA GLN A 270 -23.48 22.39 10.01
C GLN A 270 -22.04 22.20 9.57
N MET A 271 -21.05 22.29 10.48
CA MET A 271 -19.64 22.03 10.17
C MET A 271 -19.40 20.59 9.69
N THR A 272 -20.11 19.62 10.27
CA THR A 272 -20.01 18.22 9.86
C THR A 272 -20.62 18.03 8.47
N ILE A 273 -21.79 18.63 8.23
CA ILE A 273 -22.47 18.62 6.92
C ILE A 273 -21.60 19.28 5.85
N ASP A 274 -21.02 20.44 6.12
CA ASP A 274 -20.18 21.18 5.16
C ASP A 274 -18.92 20.40 4.79
N ASN A 275 -18.27 19.76 5.77
CA ASN A 275 -17.11 18.90 5.53
C ASN A 275 -17.47 17.63 4.73
N ASP A 276 -18.62 17.03 5.03
CA ASP A 276 -19.10 15.84 4.31
C ASP A 276 -19.58 16.19 2.90
N ILE A 277 -20.19 17.35 2.70
CA ILE A 277 -20.55 17.90 1.40
C ILE A 277 -19.29 18.13 0.55
N GLN A 278 -18.24 18.77 1.11
CA GLN A 278 -16.98 18.96 0.41
C GLN A 278 -16.32 17.63 0.05
N ALA A 279 -16.34 16.64 0.97
CA ALA A 279 -15.84 15.31 0.71
C ALA A 279 -16.68 14.58 -0.37
N ALA A 280 -18.00 14.81 -0.42
CA ALA A 280 -18.89 14.27 -1.45
C ALA A 280 -18.65 14.91 -2.82
N TYR A 281 -18.43 16.23 -2.88
CA TYR A 281 -18.04 16.93 -4.12
C TYR A 281 -16.71 16.39 -4.65
N GLN A 282 -15.71 16.15 -3.78
CA GLN A 282 -14.44 15.56 -4.18
C GLN A 282 -14.58 14.09 -4.67
N ARG A 283 -15.63 13.37 -4.23
CA ARG A 283 -15.95 12.00 -4.68
C ARG A 283 -16.65 11.97 -6.04
N LYS A 284 -17.45 12.99 -6.36
CA LYS A 284 -18.22 13.07 -7.60
C LYS A 284 -17.36 13.03 -8.86
N ASP A 285 -16.08 13.47 -8.75
CA ASP A 285 -15.12 13.43 -9.85
C ASP A 285 -14.52 12.03 -10.12
N SER A 286 -14.85 11.01 -9.30
CA SER A 286 -14.31 9.65 -9.44
C SER A 286 -15.29 8.65 -10.06
N GLU A 287 -16.49 9.10 -10.44
CA GLU A 287 -17.56 8.24 -10.94
C GLU A 287 -17.34 7.90 -12.42
N ASN A 288 -17.26 6.61 -12.72
CA ASN A 288 -17.53 6.07 -14.04
C ASN A 288 -18.86 5.30 -13.95
N PRO A 289 -20.00 5.93 -14.25
CA PRO A 289 -21.33 5.37 -14.04
C PRO A 289 -21.61 4.10 -14.86
N ASN A 290 -20.93 3.91 -15.98
CA ASN A 290 -21.24 2.86 -16.95
C ASN A 290 -20.81 1.45 -16.53
N TYR A 291 -19.97 1.31 -15.53
CA TYR A 291 -19.44 0.01 -15.14
C TYR A 291 -20.31 -0.72 -14.10
N ILE A 292 -20.90 0.03 -13.20
CA ILE A 292 -21.74 -0.48 -12.10
C ILE A 292 -23.09 -0.98 -12.63
N ASP A 293 -23.64 -0.32 -13.62
CA ASP A 293 -24.92 -0.67 -14.26
C ASP A 293 -24.88 -2.05 -14.94
N VAL A 294 -23.71 -2.49 -15.41
CA VAL A 294 -23.56 -3.78 -16.10
C VAL A 294 -23.64 -4.97 -15.15
N LEU A 295 -23.12 -4.84 -13.92
CA LEU A 295 -23.04 -5.95 -12.97
C LEU A 295 -24.27 -6.14 -12.08
N THR A 296 -25.03 -5.08 -11.79
CA THR A 296 -26.00 -5.11 -10.69
C THR A 296 -27.37 -4.56 -11.00
N GLY A 297 -27.59 -3.93 -12.17
CA GLY A 297 -28.82 -3.21 -12.48
C GLY A 297 -29.22 -2.33 -11.28
N LYS A 298 -29.21 -1.04 -11.36
CA LYS A 298 -29.76 -0.04 -10.42
C LYS A 298 -29.71 -0.37 -8.91
N ALA A 299 -28.61 -0.97 -8.43
CA ALA A 299 -28.39 -1.19 -7.01
C ALA A 299 -27.67 0.01 -6.39
N ARG A 300 -28.16 0.53 -5.27
CA ARG A 300 -27.52 1.63 -4.55
C ARG A 300 -27.24 1.26 -3.09
N ARG A 301 -26.11 1.72 -2.57
CA ARG A 301 -25.75 1.57 -1.18
C ARG A 301 -26.48 2.61 -0.34
N VAL A 302 -27.26 2.15 0.65
CA VAL A 302 -28.06 3.04 1.52
C VAL A 302 -27.33 3.32 2.83
N TYR A 303 -26.63 2.30 3.36
CA TYR A 303 -25.83 2.43 4.58
C TYR A 303 -24.53 1.63 4.47
N ASP A 304 -23.44 2.22 4.92
CA ASP A 304 -22.11 1.63 4.90
C ASP A 304 -21.23 2.18 6.03
N THR A 305 -20.04 1.61 6.19
CA THR A 305 -19.02 2.16 7.08
C THR A 305 -18.43 3.47 6.53
N PRO A 306 -17.88 4.33 7.39
CA PRO A 306 -17.16 5.53 6.95
C PRO A 306 -16.05 5.23 5.96
N ASP A 307 -15.81 6.16 5.05
CA ASP A 307 -14.65 6.09 4.16
C ASP A 307 -13.36 6.32 4.95
N LYS A 308 -12.39 5.44 4.78
CA LYS A 308 -11.08 5.55 5.43
C LYS A 308 -10.14 6.51 4.69
N GLY A 309 -10.50 6.93 3.48
CA GLY A 309 -9.72 7.86 2.67
C GLY A 309 -8.35 7.31 2.26
N ILE A 310 -7.41 8.21 2.04
CA ILE A 310 -6.01 7.87 1.69
C ILE A 310 -5.24 7.69 3.00
N LEU A 311 -4.84 6.45 3.29
CA LEU A 311 -4.14 6.08 4.52
C LEU A 311 -2.64 6.34 4.43
N TRP A 312 -2.05 6.07 3.26
CA TRP A 312 -0.67 6.38 2.90
C TRP A 312 -0.68 7.64 2.02
N GLY A 313 -0.37 8.77 2.62
CA GLY A 313 -0.47 10.09 2.03
C GLY A 313 0.78 10.55 1.29
N TRP A 314 1.00 11.87 1.35
CA TRP A 314 2.15 12.51 0.72
C TRP A 314 3.49 12.08 1.37
N GLU A 315 3.49 11.73 2.65
CA GLU A 315 4.65 11.24 3.39
C GLU A 315 5.21 9.98 2.75
N VAL A 316 4.32 9.05 2.36
CA VAL A 316 4.67 7.81 1.68
C VAL A 316 5.23 8.09 0.29
N SER A 317 4.60 8.98 -0.48
CA SER A 317 5.11 9.40 -1.79
C SER A 317 6.48 10.08 -1.68
N ALA A 318 6.67 10.91 -0.66
CA ALA A 318 7.92 11.61 -0.39
C ALA A 318 9.05 10.64 -0.01
N TYR A 319 8.78 9.62 0.84
CA TYR A 319 9.83 8.66 1.18
C TYR A 319 10.21 7.77 -0.01
N VAL A 320 9.26 7.38 -0.86
CA VAL A 320 9.56 6.61 -2.09
C VAL A 320 10.46 7.42 -3.01
N PHE A 321 10.16 8.71 -3.20
CA PHE A 321 10.95 9.64 -4.00
C PHE A 321 12.36 9.87 -3.41
N THR A 322 12.49 10.17 -2.12
CA THR A 322 13.80 10.40 -1.49
C THR A 322 14.65 9.14 -1.45
N LYS A 323 14.03 7.99 -1.23
CA LYS A 323 14.67 6.68 -1.33
C LYS A 323 15.22 6.43 -2.74
N ALA A 324 14.48 6.78 -3.79
CA ALA A 324 14.91 6.64 -5.16
C ALA A 324 16.18 7.47 -5.44
N ILE A 325 16.24 8.71 -4.93
CA ILE A 325 17.44 9.55 -5.02
C ILE A 325 18.61 8.92 -4.24
N ALA A 326 18.37 8.45 -3.00
CA ALA A 326 19.41 7.88 -2.16
C ALA A 326 20.07 6.65 -2.80
N ALA A 327 19.26 5.72 -3.31
CA ALA A 327 19.75 4.54 -4.03
C ALA A 327 20.40 4.91 -5.36
N GLY A 328 19.75 5.80 -6.13
CA GLY A 328 20.18 6.23 -7.45
C GLY A 328 21.50 6.98 -7.44
N ALA A 329 21.75 7.82 -6.45
CA ALA A 329 23.01 8.54 -6.32
C ALA A 329 24.22 7.60 -6.23
N PHE A 330 24.11 6.49 -5.50
CA PHE A 330 25.16 5.48 -5.49
C PHE A 330 25.18 4.64 -6.78
N LEU A 331 24.00 4.24 -7.31
CA LEU A 331 23.92 3.40 -8.51
C LEU A 331 24.55 4.08 -9.74
N ILE A 332 24.44 5.38 -9.87
CA ILE A 332 25.06 6.14 -10.97
C ILE A 332 26.59 6.06 -10.88
N MET A 333 27.18 6.22 -9.67
CA MET A 333 28.62 6.04 -9.48
C MET A 333 29.06 4.63 -9.80
N PHE A 334 28.29 3.64 -9.32
CA PHE A 334 28.56 2.23 -9.61
C PHE A 334 28.51 1.91 -11.11
N LEU A 335 27.50 2.44 -11.83
CA LEU A 335 27.42 2.29 -13.29
C LEU A 335 28.61 2.92 -14.02
N ALA A 336 29.02 4.12 -13.62
CA ALA A 336 30.19 4.77 -14.21
C ALA A 336 31.47 3.95 -14.01
N MET A 337 31.67 3.38 -12.80
CA MET A 337 32.83 2.52 -12.50
C MET A 337 32.82 1.23 -13.34
N ILE A 338 31.63 0.60 -13.54
CA ILE A 338 31.52 -0.61 -14.39
C ILE A 338 31.79 -0.30 -15.86
N LEU A 339 31.39 0.88 -16.34
CA LEU A 339 31.60 1.32 -17.71
C LEU A 339 33.08 1.74 -17.95
N GLY A 340 33.93 1.66 -16.93
CA GLY A 340 35.37 1.94 -17.03
C GLY A 340 35.73 3.43 -16.99
N HIS A 341 34.81 4.27 -16.49
CA HIS A 341 35.11 5.69 -16.30
C HIS A 341 35.85 5.91 -14.98
N ASP A 342 36.86 6.75 -15.01
CA ASP A 342 37.56 7.18 -13.81
C ASP A 342 36.68 8.09 -12.97
N VAL A 343 36.33 7.63 -11.75
CA VAL A 343 35.53 8.36 -10.80
C VAL A 343 36.44 9.06 -9.79
N SER A 344 36.47 10.38 -9.80
CA SER A 344 37.25 11.16 -8.86
C SER A 344 36.79 10.93 -7.41
N SER A 345 37.71 11.04 -6.44
CA SER A 345 37.38 10.93 -5.01
C SER A 345 36.32 11.95 -4.60
N THR A 346 36.34 13.13 -5.18
CA THR A 346 35.33 14.18 -4.96
C THR A 346 33.95 13.70 -5.41
N ALA A 347 33.81 13.10 -6.61
CA ALA A 347 32.51 12.59 -7.09
C ALA A 347 31.98 11.45 -6.22
N LYS A 348 32.85 10.56 -5.72
CA LYS A 348 32.49 9.50 -4.76
C LYS A 348 31.98 10.08 -3.44
N LEU A 349 32.65 11.10 -2.89
CA LEU A 349 32.20 11.78 -1.66
C LEU A 349 30.86 12.48 -1.84
N TRP A 350 30.63 13.13 -3.00
CA TRP A 350 29.32 13.71 -3.32
C TRP A 350 28.23 12.64 -3.39
N SER A 351 28.51 11.52 -4.03
CA SER A 351 27.59 10.38 -4.07
C SER A 351 27.22 9.90 -2.66
N ALA A 352 28.21 9.70 -1.80
CA ALA A 352 27.97 9.30 -0.42
C ALA A 352 27.17 10.35 0.36
N GLY A 353 27.51 11.64 0.22
CA GLY A 353 26.82 12.74 0.89
C GLY A 353 25.37 12.87 0.46
N ILE A 354 25.08 12.83 -0.84
CA ILE A 354 23.71 12.87 -1.39
C ILE A 354 22.94 11.64 -0.91
N SER A 355 23.52 10.43 -1.04
CA SER A 355 22.86 9.20 -0.60
C SER A 355 22.48 9.24 0.87
N LEU A 356 23.38 9.67 1.76
CA LEU A 356 23.12 9.77 3.20
C LEU A 356 22.07 10.82 3.53
N THR A 357 22.14 11.99 2.88
CA THR A 357 21.16 13.07 3.10
C THR A 357 19.75 12.61 2.74
N PHE A 358 19.57 12.04 1.55
CA PHE A 358 18.27 11.57 1.11
C PHE A 358 17.81 10.31 1.83
N LEU A 359 18.73 9.48 2.32
CA LEU A 359 18.40 8.35 3.19
C LEU A 359 17.88 8.81 4.55
N ALA A 360 18.48 9.86 5.13
CA ALA A 360 18.00 10.47 6.36
C ALA A 360 16.59 11.07 6.19
N LEU A 361 16.34 11.77 5.06
CA LEU A 361 14.99 12.26 4.72
C LEU A 361 13.99 11.11 4.54
N THR A 362 14.41 10.01 3.92
CA THR A 362 13.58 8.80 3.78
C THR A 362 13.17 8.26 5.16
N GLY A 363 14.11 8.13 6.08
CA GLY A 363 13.85 7.71 7.46
C GLY A 363 12.91 8.67 8.18
N LEU A 364 13.10 9.98 8.01
CA LEU A 364 12.23 11.01 8.59
C LEU A 364 10.78 10.86 8.11
N PHE A 365 10.55 10.77 6.80
CA PHE A 365 9.19 10.63 6.26
C PHE A 365 8.54 9.31 6.65
N LEU A 366 9.29 8.20 6.75
CA LEU A 366 8.78 6.92 7.26
C LEU A 366 8.30 7.02 8.71
N VAL A 367 9.00 7.77 9.56
CA VAL A 367 8.60 7.97 10.96
C VAL A 367 7.39 8.91 11.06
N MET A 368 7.33 9.93 10.19
CA MET A 368 6.21 10.89 10.15
C MET A 368 4.88 10.24 9.73
N ASP A 369 4.89 9.19 8.91
CA ASP A 369 3.68 8.46 8.50
C ASP A 369 3.09 7.59 9.62
N LEU A 370 3.82 7.34 10.71
CA LEU A 370 3.35 6.51 11.81
C LEU A 370 2.41 7.27 12.74
N ASP A 371 1.27 6.66 13.11
CA ASP A 371 0.39 7.21 14.15
C ASP A 371 0.99 7.07 15.57
N ARG A 372 1.99 6.17 15.73
CA ARG A 372 2.76 5.96 16.97
C ARG A 372 4.26 6.01 16.70
N PRO A 373 4.82 7.21 16.40
CA PRO A 373 6.25 7.38 16.11
C PRO A 373 7.15 7.04 17.30
N ASP A 374 6.64 7.11 18.53
CA ASP A 374 7.31 6.69 19.76
C ASP A 374 7.77 5.22 19.74
N ARG A 375 7.15 4.39 18.88
CA ARG A 375 7.40 2.95 18.79
C ARG A 375 8.13 2.53 17.51
N PHE A 376 8.64 3.45 16.72
CA PHE A 376 9.22 3.11 15.40
C PHE A 376 10.41 2.12 15.50
N LEU A 377 11.21 2.20 16.58
CA LEU A 377 12.33 1.29 16.81
C LEU A 377 11.90 -0.19 16.94
N ASN A 378 10.64 -0.46 17.28
CA ASN A 378 10.14 -1.84 17.36
C ASN A 378 10.23 -2.58 16.03
N VAL A 379 10.25 -1.88 14.90
CA VAL A 379 10.48 -2.49 13.57
C VAL A 379 11.84 -3.19 13.50
N LEU A 380 12.84 -2.65 14.16
CA LEU A 380 14.20 -3.21 14.21
C LEU A 380 14.41 -4.13 15.44
N LEU A 381 13.79 -3.82 16.58
CA LEU A 381 14.01 -4.55 17.84
C LEU A 381 13.13 -5.79 17.98
N ARG A 382 11.97 -5.84 17.30
CA ARG A 382 11.00 -6.94 17.32
C ARG A 382 10.52 -7.27 15.91
N PRO A 383 11.42 -7.67 15.01
CA PRO A 383 11.12 -7.78 13.58
C PRO A 383 10.26 -9.00 13.27
N GLN A 384 9.20 -8.78 12.51
CA GLN A 384 8.45 -9.82 11.80
C GLN A 384 9.07 -10.02 10.41
N TRP A 385 9.94 -11.01 10.23
CA TRP A 385 10.71 -11.21 9.01
C TRP A 385 9.91 -11.50 7.74
N ASN A 386 8.63 -11.90 7.85
CA ASN A 386 7.76 -12.06 6.69
C ASN A 386 7.37 -10.70 6.09
N SER A 387 7.39 -9.63 6.88
CA SER A 387 7.02 -8.29 6.44
C SER A 387 8.12 -7.62 5.59
N TRP A 388 7.78 -7.16 4.40
CA TRP A 388 8.68 -6.36 3.58
C TRP A 388 8.99 -4.98 4.16
N LEU A 389 8.16 -4.47 5.06
CA LEU A 389 8.46 -3.24 5.80
C LEU A 389 9.67 -3.43 6.71
N VAL A 390 9.79 -4.58 7.38
CA VAL A 390 10.96 -4.95 8.19
C VAL A 390 12.19 -5.10 7.32
N LYS A 391 12.09 -5.90 6.24
CA LYS A 391 13.20 -6.09 5.29
C LYS A 391 13.68 -4.75 4.73
N GLY A 392 12.75 -3.83 4.43
CA GLY A 392 13.06 -2.47 4.03
C GLY A 392 13.82 -1.67 5.08
N GLY A 393 13.36 -1.72 6.34
CA GLY A 393 14.03 -1.05 7.47
C GLY A 393 15.49 -1.52 7.65
N TYR A 394 15.72 -2.82 7.60
CA TYR A 394 17.07 -3.37 7.65
C TYR A 394 17.89 -3.00 6.41
N THR A 395 17.29 -3.01 5.21
CA THR A 395 17.96 -2.59 3.97
C THR A 395 18.42 -1.13 4.05
N ILE A 396 17.57 -0.22 4.54
CA ILE A 396 17.89 1.19 4.78
C ILE A 396 19.09 1.30 5.73
N THR A 397 19.04 0.58 6.85
CA THR A 397 20.08 0.62 7.90
C THR A 397 21.42 0.10 7.38
N VAL A 398 21.42 -1.07 6.71
CA VAL A 398 22.64 -1.67 6.17
C VAL A 398 23.22 -0.83 5.03
N PHE A 399 22.38 -0.33 4.11
CA PHE A 399 22.84 0.56 3.04
C PHE A 399 23.46 1.83 3.60
N GLY A 400 22.83 2.44 4.62
CA GLY A 400 23.36 3.63 5.29
C GLY A 400 24.74 3.38 5.93
N LEU A 401 24.92 2.22 6.57
CA LEU A 401 26.21 1.82 7.13
C LEU A 401 27.28 1.61 6.04
N LEU A 402 26.95 0.87 4.97
CA LEU A 402 27.89 0.59 3.87
C LEU A 402 28.31 1.86 3.15
N ILE A 403 27.37 2.77 2.87
CA ILE A 403 27.65 4.06 2.22
C ILE A 403 28.52 4.96 3.11
N THR A 404 28.30 4.92 4.43
CA THR A 404 29.13 5.66 5.40
C THR A 404 30.56 5.11 5.41
N ILE A 405 30.74 3.80 5.49
CA ILE A 405 32.06 3.16 5.43
C ILE A 405 32.77 3.50 4.11
N TRP A 406 32.05 3.42 2.98
CA TRP A 406 32.62 3.77 1.68
C TRP A 406 33.02 5.24 1.60
N GLY A 407 32.20 6.17 2.10
CA GLY A 407 32.53 7.59 2.19
C GLY A 407 33.77 7.85 3.04
N VAL A 408 33.90 7.21 4.21
CA VAL A 408 35.08 7.30 5.08
C VAL A 408 36.33 6.74 4.39
N MET A 409 36.24 5.56 3.77
CA MET A 409 37.36 4.97 3.00
C MET A 409 37.81 5.89 1.86
N THR A 410 36.86 6.50 1.15
CA THR A 410 37.15 7.44 0.07
C THR A 410 37.82 8.71 0.61
N PHE A 411 37.36 9.24 1.75
CA PHE A 411 37.94 10.43 2.39
C PHE A 411 39.40 10.22 2.84
N PHE A 412 39.72 9.03 3.38
CA PHE A 412 41.08 8.67 3.81
C PHE A 412 41.88 7.99 2.71
N GLU A 413 41.40 7.93 1.46
CA GLU A 413 42.06 7.30 0.32
C GLU A 413 42.45 5.81 0.52
N ILE A 414 41.65 5.08 1.33
CA ILE A 414 41.86 3.66 1.61
C ILE A 414 41.34 2.83 0.44
N LYS A 415 42.22 2.24 -0.34
CA LYS A 415 41.87 1.41 -1.52
C LYS A 415 41.66 -0.07 -1.20
N THR A 416 42.20 -0.55 -0.05
CA THR A 416 42.10 -1.96 0.33
C THR A 416 40.67 -2.36 0.60
N GLY A 417 40.13 -3.29 -0.19
CA GLY A 417 38.75 -3.78 -0.03
C GLY A 417 37.66 -2.88 -0.64
N GLU A 418 37.97 -1.71 -1.22
CA GLU A 418 37.01 -0.80 -1.82
C GLU A 418 36.12 -1.50 -2.87
N THR A 419 36.72 -2.30 -3.75
CA THR A 419 36.00 -3.01 -4.80
C THR A 419 34.92 -3.94 -4.24
N ILE A 420 35.22 -4.72 -3.22
CA ILE A 420 34.27 -5.63 -2.58
C ILE A 420 33.13 -4.82 -1.93
N LEU A 421 33.49 -3.76 -1.21
CA LEU A 421 32.52 -2.89 -0.55
C LEU A 421 31.56 -2.26 -1.55
N VAL A 422 32.05 -1.76 -2.69
CA VAL A 422 31.25 -1.15 -3.75
C VAL A 422 30.25 -2.17 -4.34
N TRP A 423 30.68 -3.40 -4.62
CA TRP A 423 29.77 -4.45 -5.11
C TRP A 423 28.69 -4.83 -4.08
N VAL A 424 29.05 -4.99 -2.82
CA VAL A 424 28.09 -5.26 -1.74
C VAL A 424 27.10 -4.11 -1.60
N THR A 425 27.60 -2.86 -1.60
CA THR A 425 26.77 -1.67 -1.52
C THR A 425 25.81 -1.57 -2.72
N ALA A 426 26.23 -1.96 -3.93
CA ALA A 426 25.38 -1.97 -5.12
C ALA A 426 24.20 -2.94 -4.98
N VAL A 427 24.43 -4.12 -4.40
CA VAL A 427 23.32 -5.06 -4.11
C VAL A 427 22.30 -4.42 -3.15
N PHE A 428 22.78 -3.79 -2.07
CA PHE A 428 21.90 -3.13 -1.12
C PHE A 428 21.23 -1.87 -1.70
N ALA A 429 21.88 -1.15 -2.62
CA ALA A 429 21.26 -0.04 -3.35
C ALA A 429 20.12 -0.51 -4.25
N ILE A 430 20.28 -1.63 -4.97
CA ILE A 430 19.21 -2.24 -5.77
C ILE A 430 18.07 -2.72 -4.87
N LEU A 431 18.38 -3.40 -3.77
CA LEU A 431 17.37 -3.82 -2.79
C LEU A 431 16.63 -2.61 -2.21
N LEU A 432 17.34 -1.53 -1.88
CA LEU A 432 16.76 -0.27 -1.43
C LEU A 432 15.82 0.32 -2.48
N ALA A 433 16.20 0.32 -3.75
CA ALA A 433 15.35 0.80 -4.83
C ALA A 433 14.02 0.05 -4.93
N VAL A 434 14.04 -1.30 -4.82
CA VAL A 434 12.89 -2.15 -5.18
C VAL A 434 12.06 -2.66 -4.00
N TYR A 435 12.53 -2.62 -2.75
CA TYR A 435 11.83 -3.28 -1.62
C TYR A 435 10.40 -2.77 -1.43
N THR A 436 10.13 -1.50 -1.72
CA THR A 436 8.78 -0.92 -1.58
C THR A 436 7.80 -1.52 -2.57
N ALA A 437 8.25 -1.94 -3.77
CA ALA A 437 7.40 -2.67 -4.70
C ALA A 437 6.91 -4.00 -4.10
N PHE A 438 7.78 -4.70 -3.37
CA PHE A 438 7.41 -5.93 -2.67
C PHE A 438 6.52 -5.66 -1.45
N LEU A 439 6.72 -4.55 -0.75
CA LEU A 439 5.81 -4.10 0.32
C LEU A 439 4.41 -3.83 -0.25
N PHE A 440 4.33 -3.15 -1.38
CA PHE A 440 3.07 -2.89 -2.07
C PHE A 440 2.41 -4.19 -2.56
N ALA A 441 3.19 -5.16 -3.06
CA ALA A 441 2.69 -6.48 -3.44
C ALA A 441 2.11 -7.28 -2.24
N GLN A 442 2.60 -7.09 -1.02
CA GLN A 442 1.99 -7.67 0.19
C GLN A 442 0.64 -7.01 0.56
N ALA A 443 0.37 -5.81 0.07
CA ALA A 443 -0.90 -5.13 0.27
C ALA A 443 -2.01 -5.74 -0.62
N LYS A 444 -2.41 -6.99 -0.34
CA LYS A 444 -3.37 -7.78 -1.14
C LYS A 444 -4.74 -7.12 -1.35
N GLY A 445 -5.08 -6.13 -0.53
CA GLY A 445 -6.28 -5.32 -0.74
C GLY A 445 -6.20 -4.38 -1.93
N ARG A 446 -5.03 -4.12 -2.50
CA ARG A 446 -4.79 -3.14 -3.56
C ARG A 446 -4.22 -3.81 -4.81
N ASP A 447 -5.07 -4.18 -5.76
CA ASP A 447 -4.72 -4.99 -6.92
C ASP A 447 -3.71 -4.34 -7.86
N PHE A 448 -3.81 -3.02 -8.04
CA PHE A 448 -2.90 -2.28 -8.91
C PHE A 448 -1.43 -2.36 -8.43
N TRP A 449 -1.20 -2.45 -7.12
CA TRP A 449 0.14 -2.59 -6.55
C TRP A 449 0.75 -3.99 -6.72
N GLN A 450 -0.03 -4.98 -7.16
CA GLN A 450 0.45 -6.35 -7.39
C GLN A 450 1.00 -6.55 -8.82
N SER A 451 1.24 -5.46 -9.54
CA SER A 451 1.85 -5.49 -10.88
C SER A 451 3.29 -6.05 -10.81
N PRO A 452 3.64 -7.01 -11.66
CA PRO A 452 5.01 -7.54 -11.74
C PRO A 452 6.02 -6.52 -12.30
N THR A 453 5.57 -5.44 -12.94
CA THR A 453 6.41 -4.38 -13.48
C THR A 453 6.85 -3.36 -12.43
N LEU A 454 6.17 -3.30 -11.28
CA LEU A 454 6.42 -2.31 -10.23
C LEU A 454 7.87 -2.30 -9.69
N PRO A 455 8.56 -3.44 -9.48
CA PRO A 455 9.98 -3.43 -9.11
C PRO A 455 10.88 -2.79 -10.17
N LEU A 456 10.60 -3.03 -11.46
CA LEU A 456 11.34 -2.40 -12.57
C LEU A 456 11.07 -0.88 -12.61
N HIS A 457 9.82 -0.48 -12.47
CA HIS A 457 9.42 0.92 -12.38
C HIS A 457 10.22 1.67 -11.30
N MET A 458 10.26 1.15 -10.05
CA MET A 458 11.00 1.75 -8.95
C MET A 458 12.52 1.77 -9.16
N LEU A 459 13.08 0.75 -9.80
CA LEU A 459 14.51 0.72 -10.13
C LEU A 459 14.87 1.78 -11.18
N VAL A 460 14.06 1.90 -12.24
CA VAL A 460 14.24 2.91 -13.29
C VAL A 460 14.12 4.31 -12.72
N HIS A 461 13.14 4.56 -11.86
CA HIS A 461 12.99 5.83 -11.16
C HIS A 461 14.22 6.14 -10.29
N SER A 462 14.83 5.14 -9.65
CA SER A 462 16.06 5.35 -8.86
C SER A 462 17.24 5.74 -9.75
N VAL A 463 17.41 5.09 -10.90
CA VAL A 463 18.47 5.45 -11.85
C VAL A 463 18.25 6.85 -12.44
N MET A 464 17.00 7.17 -12.82
CA MET A 464 16.65 8.49 -13.34
C MET A 464 16.89 9.60 -12.30
N ALA A 465 16.43 9.39 -11.06
CA ALA A 465 16.58 10.34 -9.96
C ALA A 465 18.06 10.55 -9.60
N GLY A 466 18.84 9.47 -9.57
CA GLY A 466 20.28 9.54 -9.34
C GLY A 466 21.00 10.33 -10.43
N ALA A 467 20.74 10.06 -11.70
CA ALA A 467 21.34 10.80 -12.81
C ALA A 467 20.93 12.29 -12.79
N ALA A 468 19.65 12.57 -12.56
CA ALA A 468 19.13 13.94 -12.50
C ALA A 468 19.77 14.76 -11.37
N ILE A 469 19.91 14.19 -10.17
CA ILE A 469 20.53 14.91 -9.04
C ILE A 469 22.03 15.15 -9.27
N PHE A 470 22.73 14.20 -9.93
CA PHE A 470 24.13 14.38 -10.29
C PHE A 470 24.36 15.45 -11.36
N VAL A 471 23.47 15.58 -12.32
CA VAL A 471 23.51 16.68 -13.30
C VAL A 471 23.41 18.04 -12.62
N ILE A 472 22.50 18.16 -11.64
CA ILE A 472 22.34 19.38 -10.83
C ILE A 472 23.59 19.65 -9.99
N ALA A 473 24.15 18.62 -9.35
CA ALA A 473 25.36 18.71 -8.55
C ALA A 473 26.58 19.09 -9.41
N ALA A 474 26.72 18.52 -10.62
CA ALA A 474 27.82 18.82 -11.54
C ALA A 474 27.84 20.29 -11.97
N LEU A 475 26.69 20.95 -12.10
CA LEU A 475 26.60 22.39 -12.38
C LEU A 475 27.17 23.23 -11.24
N VAL A 476 26.89 22.82 -9.99
CA VAL A 476 27.34 23.55 -8.80
C VAL A 476 28.86 23.38 -8.59
N PHE A 477 29.43 22.23 -8.95
CA PHE A 477 30.82 21.85 -8.68
C PHE A 477 31.75 21.89 -9.90
N GLY A 478 31.25 22.35 -11.07
CA GLY A 478 32.07 22.65 -12.24
C GLY A 478 32.67 21.43 -12.95
N ASN A 479 32.04 20.28 -12.92
CA ASN A 479 32.56 19.06 -13.54
C ASN A 479 31.78 18.71 -14.82
N GLU A 480 32.19 19.29 -15.94
CA GLU A 480 31.50 19.16 -17.24
C GLU A 480 31.70 17.77 -17.91
N ASP A 481 32.79 17.06 -17.58
CA ASP A 481 33.13 15.77 -18.21
C ASP A 481 32.04 14.68 -17.97
N TRP A 482 31.30 14.77 -16.88
CA TRP A 482 30.22 13.84 -16.54
C TRP A 482 28.90 14.10 -17.27
N MET A 483 28.70 15.30 -17.80
CA MET A 483 27.43 15.71 -18.42
C MET A 483 27.05 14.81 -19.59
N SER A 484 28.02 14.38 -20.41
CA SER A 484 27.75 13.49 -21.56
C SER A 484 27.28 12.11 -21.15
N ILE A 485 27.88 11.54 -20.10
CA ILE A 485 27.54 10.21 -19.57
C ILE A 485 26.17 10.26 -18.91
N LEU A 486 25.96 11.26 -18.04
CA LEU A 486 24.70 11.43 -17.32
C LEU A 486 23.53 11.67 -18.27
N SER A 487 23.72 12.49 -19.33
CA SER A 487 22.68 12.70 -20.34
C SER A 487 22.35 11.41 -21.09
N THR A 488 23.35 10.58 -21.42
CA THR A 488 23.12 9.27 -22.06
C THR A 488 22.34 8.32 -21.13
N ILE A 489 22.71 8.25 -19.86
CA ILE A 489 21.99 7.43 -18.86
C ILE A 489 20.55 7.93 -18.72
N MET A 490 20.33 9.25 -18.65
CA MET A 490 18.98 9.82 -18.54
C MET A 490 18.13 9.50 -19.79
N ILE A 491 18.68 9.60 -21.00
CA ILE A 491 17.96 9.25 -22.24
C ILE A 491 17.51 7.78 -22.20
N ILE A 492 18.43 6.86 -21.90
CA ILE A 492 18.12 5.43 -21.83
C ILE A 492 17.06 5.17 -20.75
N ALA A 493 17.24 5.74 -19.57
CA ALA A 493 16.31 5.56 -18.46
C ALA A 493 14.92 6.14 -18.75
N LEU A 494 14.83 7.30 -19.43
CA LEU A 494 13.56 7.90 -19.87
C LEU A 494 12.83 7.01 -20.89
N LEU A 495 13.55 6.42 -21.85
CA LEU A 495 12.95 5.50 -22.81
C LEU A 495 12.43 4.24 -22.13
N VAL A 496 13.20 3.67 -21.20
CA VAL A 496 12.77 2.52 -20.41
C VAL A 496 11.57 2.87 -19.53
N ASN A 497 11.56 4.06 -18.92
CA ASN A 497 10.46 4.54 -18.11
C ASN A 497 9.17 4.70 -18.92
N LEU A 498 9.23 5.34 -20.09
CA LEU A 498 8.08 5.44 -20.98
C LEU A 498 7.54 4.08 -21.39
N PHE A 499 8.43 3.15 -21.73
CA PHE A 499 8.04 1.77 -22.04
C PHE A 499 7.36 1.09 -20.83
N THR A 500 7.90 1.26 -19.63
CA THR A 500 7.33 0.70 -18.40
C THR A 500 5.94 1.29 -18.11
N LEU A 501 5.78 2.62 -18.21
CA LEU A 501 4.51 3.30 -18.03
C LEU A 501 3.45 2.82 -19.04
N VAL A 502 3.82 2.73 -20.33
CA VAL A 502 2.92 2.20 -21.35
C VAL A 502 2.53 0.77 -21.04
N THR A 503 3.49 -0.07 -20.65
CA THR A 503 3.23 -1.47 -20.33
C THR A 503 2.30 -1.59 -19.12
N GLU A 504 2.53 -0.84 -18.03
CA GLU A 504 1.69 -0.87 -16.82
C GLU A 504 0.24 -0.44 -17.09
N LEU A 505 0.03 0.52 -17.97
CA LEU A 505 -1.30 1.06 -18.25
C LEU A 505 -2.05 0.31 -19.37
N THR A 506 -1.35 -0.42 -20.25
CA THR A 506 -1.95 -1.12 -21.40
C THR A 506 -2.10 -2.62 -21.22
N ILE A 507 -1.37 -3.23 -20.28
CA ILE A 507 -1.56 -4.65 -19.95
C ILE A 507 -3.00 -4.89 -19.50
N THR A 508 -3.57 -6.02 -19.92
CA THR A 508 -4.90 -6.43 -19.47
C THR A 508 -4.88 -6.75 -17.97
N HIS A 509 -5.44 -5.85 -17.19
CA HIS A 509 -5.56 -6.06 -15.74
C HIS A 509 -6.60 -7.14 -15.44
N PRO A 510 -6.27 -8.12 -14.58
CA PRO A 510 -7.17 -9.25 -14.30
C PRO A 510 -8.39 -8.85 -13.48
N THR A 511 -8.31 -7.75 -12.71
CA THR A 511 -9.39 -7.30 -11.82
C THR A 511 -9.99 -5.98 -12.29
N THR A 512 -11.26 -5.80 -11.97
CA THR A 512 -12.01 -4.57 -12.22
C THR A 512 -11.46 -3.40 -11.45
N ALA A 513 -11.06 -3.63 -10.19
CA ALA A 513 -10.43 -2.65 -9.33
C ALA A 513 -9.16 -2.04 -9.98
N ALA A 514 -8.28 -2.88 -10.55
CA ALA A 514 -7.08 -2.39 -11.22
C ALA A 514 -7.41 -1.61 -12.50
N LYS A 515 -8.41 -2.05 -13.29
CA LYS A 515 -8.89 -1.31 -14.48
C LYS A 515 -9.42 0.08 -14.11
N THR A 516 -10.21 0.17 -13.05
CA THR A 516 -10.74 1.46 -12.56
C THR A 516 -9.61 2.40 -12.12
N VAL A 517 -8.54 1.88 -11.50
CA VAL A 517 -7.35 2.69 -11.18
C VAL A 517 -6.72 3.26 -12.46
N VAL A 518 -6.51 2.45 -13.48
CA VAL A 518 -5.96 2.91 -14.77
C VAL A 518 -6.85 3.96 -15.43
N GLU A 519 -8.15 3.78 -15.41
CA GLU A 519 -9.10 4.78 -15.93
C GLU A 519 -9.05 6.08 -15.11
N MET A 520 -8.94 5.99 -13.79
CA MET A 520 -8.79 7.14 -12.91
C MET A 520 -7.50 7.92 -13.19
N ILE A 521 -6.40 7.22 -13.51
CA ILE A 521 -5.11 7.82 -13.87
C ILE A 521 -5.20 8.48 -15.25
N THR A 522 -5.71 7.77 -16.26
CA THR A 522 -5.61 8.18 -17.66
C THR A 522 -6.73 9.11 -18.12
N LYS A 523 -7.95 8.94 -17.59
CA LYS A 523 -9.17 9.64 -18.02
C LYS A 523 -9.88 10.38 -16.90
N GLY A 524 -9.67 9.96 -15.64
CA GLY A 524 -10.38 10.47 -14.47
C GLY A 524 -9.63 11.56 -13.72
N ARG A 525 -9.69 11.50 -12.39
CA ARG A 525 -9.19 12.52 -11.44
C ARG A 525 -7.73 12.93 -11.65
N TYR A 526 -6.87 11.97 -11.98
CA TYR A 526 -5.42 12.21 -12.14
C TYR A 526 -5.01 12.54 -13.57
N LYS A 527 -5.94 12.59 -14.53
CA LYS A 527 -5.66 12.80 -15.95
C LYS A 527 -4.69 13.96 -16.23
N ASN A 528 -4.96 15.13 -15.68
CA ASN A 528 -4.14 16.32 -15.92
C ASN A 528 -2.75 16.18 -15.28
N LEU A 529 -2.66 15.68 -14.04
CA LEU A 529 -1.38 15.44 -13.37
C LEU A 529 -0.57 14.38 -14.13
N PHE A 530 -1.22 13.32 -14.58
CA PHE A 530 -0.55 12.26 -15.32
C PHE A 530 -0.04 12.74 -16.69
N TRP A 531 -0.92 13.28 -17.55
CA TRP A 531 -0.52 13.64 -18.91
C TRP A 531 0.39 14.87 -18.95
N LEU A 532 0.10 15.92 -18.17
CA LEU A 532 0.88 17.16 -18.21
C LEU A 532 2.17 17.05 -17.38
N VAL A 533 2.11 16.50 -16.19
CA VAL A 533 3.29 16.51 -15.32
C VAL A 533 4.11 15.24 -15.47
N THR A 534 3.51 14.05 -15.32
CA THR A 534 4.27 12.81 -15.45
C THR A 534 4.76 12.58 -16.86
N VAL A 535 3.87 12.64 -17.87
CA VAL A 535 4.25 12.29 -19.26
C VAL A 535 4.96 13.45 -19.94
N LEU A 536 4.36 14.63 -20.02
CA LEU A 536 4.91 15.75 -20.78
C LEU A 536 6.15 16.35 -20.07
N ILE A 537 6.00 16.85 -18.84
CA ILE A 537 7.09 17.53 -18.12
C ILE A 537 8.15 16.53 -17.66
N GLY A 538 7.75 15.37 -17.12
CA GLY A 538 8.66 14.41 -16.51
C GLY A 538 9.38 13.49 -17.50
N ASN A 539 8.86 13.33 -18.73
CA ASN A 539 9.43 12.39 -19.70
C ASN A 539 9.67 13.03 -21.08
N ILE A 540 8.66 13.61 -21.75
CA ILE A 540 8.78 14.05 -23.14
C ILE A 540 9.69 15.28 -23.27
N ILE A 541 9.47 16.32 -22.46
CA ILE A 541 10.29 17.53 -22.49
C ILE A 541 11.75 17.22 -22.16
N PRO A 542 12.10 16.50 -21.06
CA PRO A 542 13.49 16.15 -20.80
C PRO A 542 14.13 15.36 -21.93
N LEU A 543 13.41 14.39 -22.50
CA LEU A 543 13.91 13.60 -23.61
C LEU A 543 14.21 14.46 -24.84
N ALA A 544 13.32 15.39 -25.18
CA ALA A 544 13.53 16.32 -26.28
C ALA A 544 14.72 17.26 -26.02
N LEU A 545 14.83 17.81 -24.81
CA LEU A 545 15.95 18.68 -24.43
C LEU A 545 17.30 17.96 -24.48
N LEU A 546 17.35 16.68 -24.08
CA LEU A 546 18.57 15.87 -24.10
C LEU A 546 18.97 15.43 -25.51
N LEU A 547 18.01 15.20 -26.42
CA LEU A 547 18.26 14.74 -27.78
C LEU A 547 18.62 15.90 -28.75
N PHE A 548 17.95 17.04 -28.61
CA PHE A 548 18.04 18.15 -29.55
C PHE A 548 18.72 19.40 -28.99
N GLY A 549 18.83 19.49 -27.66
CA GLY A 549 19.51 20.58 -26.97
C GLY A 549 21.01 20.36 -26.85
N SER A 550 21.77 21.45 -26.90
CA SER A 550 23.22 21.46 -26.64
C SER A 550 23.52 22.38 -25.46
N GLY A 551 24.24 21.86 -24.44
CA GLY A 551 24.74 22.67 -23.34
C GLY A 551 24.28 22.17 -21.94
N GLY A 552 25.15 22.37 -20.96
CA GLY A 552 24.96 21.90 -19.59
C GLY A 552 23.70 22.43 -18.91
N PHE A 553 23.28 23.67 -19.24
CA PHE A 553 22.06 24.26 -18.66
C PHE A 553 20.79 23.48 -19.04
N LEU A 554 20.63 23.09 -20.32
CA LEU A 554 19.46 22.32 -20.77
C LEU A 554 19.42 20.92 -20.14
N THR A 555 20.60 20.32 -19.92
CA THR A 555 20.70 19.03 -19.21
C THR A 555 20.25 19.15 -17.76
N VAL A 556 20.57 20.26 -17.09
CA VAL A 556 20.11 20.53 -15.71
C VAL A 556 18.60 20.75 -15.66
N VAL A 557 18.05 21.54 -16.60
CA VAL A 557 16.59 21.74 -16.72
C VAL A 557 15.90 20.39 -16.93
N SER A 558 16.47 19.51 -17.76
CA SER A 558 15.95 18.14 -17.95
C SER A 558 15.96 17.34 -16.65
N GLY A 559 17.04 17.43 -15.86
CA GLY A 559 17.14 16.78 -14.55
C GLY A 559 16.05 17.25 -13.58
N ILE A 560 15.80 18.56 -13.50
CA ILE A 560 14.72 19.13 -12.66
C ILE A 560 13.34 18.62 -13.11
N CYS A 561 13.08 18.64 -14.42
CA CYS A 561 11.82 18.14 -14.97
C CYS A 561 11.61 16.65 -14.65
N ILE A 562 12.65 15.82 -14.75
CA ILE A 562 12.62 14.40 -14.39
C ILE A 562 12.25 14.23 -12.90
N LEU A 563 12.89 14.96 -12.00
CA LEU A 563 12.60 14.85 -10.55
C LEU A 563 11.15 15.24 -10.23
N ILE A 564 10.63 16.30 -10.86
CA ILE A 564 9.21 16.68 -10.70
C ILE A 564 8.29 15.58 -11.24
N GLY A 565 8.62 15.02 -12.41
CA GLY A 565 7.86 13.92 -13.00
C GLY A 565 7.81 12.69 -12.11
N ILE A 566 8.95 12.26 -11.55
CA ILE A 566 9.03 11.11 -10.63
C ILE A 566 8.17 11.37 -9.39
N LEU A 567 8.31 12.53 -8.74
CA LEU A 567 7.56 12.86 -7.52
C LEU A 567 6.04 12.77 -7.75
N ILE A 568 5.55 13.30 -8.86
CA ILE A 568 4.12 13.25 -9.18
C ILE A 568 3.68 11.84 -9.59
N THR A 569 4.53 11.08 -10.29
CA THR A 569 4.23 9.67 -10.60
C THR A 569 4.09 8.86 -9.33
N GLU A 570 5.03 8.95 -8.39
CA GLU A 570 4.96 8.25 -7.11
C GLU A 570 3.71 8.64 -6.32
N LYS A 571 3.35 9.93 -6.32
CA LYS A 571 2.10 10.39 -5.70
C LYS A 571 0.87 9.71 -6.32
N ILE A 572 0.77 9.64 -7.62
CA ILE A 572 -0.36 9.01 -8.32
C ILE A 572 -0.40 7.51 -8.01
N TRP A 573 0.73 6.80 -8.09
CA TRP A 573 0.84 5.36 -7.84
C TRP A 573 0.52 4.97 -6.39
N VAL A 574 0.84 5.84 -5.44
CA VAL A 574 0.48 5.64 -4.02
C VAL A 574 -1.00 5.95 -3.78
N GLU A 575 -1.53 7.07 -4.27
CA GLU A 575 -2.88 7.53 -3.92
C GLU A 575 -4.01 6.84 -4.70
N ALA A 576 -3.85 6.64 -6.03
CA ALA A 576 -4.95 6.20 -6.88
C ALA A 576 -5.51 4.81 -6.47
N PRO A 577 -4.70 3.78 -6.16
CA PRO A 577 -5.20 2.48 -5.74
C PRO A 577 -5.98 2.52 -4.42
N GLN A 578 -5.68 3.47 -3.54
CA GLN A 578 -6.34 3.61 -2.24
C GLN A 578 -7.76 4.19 -2.35
N ARG A 579 -8.10 4.79 -3.49
CA ARG A 579 -9.45 5.33 -3.73
C ARG A 579 -10.48 4.28 -4.11
N ILE A 580 -10.02 3.07 -4.45
CA ILE A 580 -10.92 1.96 -4.73
C ILE A 580 -11.49 1.42 -3.41
N PRO A 581 -12.82 1.31 -3.26
CA PRO A 581 -13.45 0.77 -2.06
C PRO A 581 -13.12 -0.70 -1.87
N LEU A 582 -12.88 -1.12 -0.63
CA LEU A 582 -12.62 -2.53 -0.29
C LEU A 582 -13.83 -3.25 0.30
N ALA A 583 -14.85 -2.50 0.78
CA ALA A 583 -16.09 -3.04 1.37
C ALA A 583 -17.34 -2.62 0.60
#